data_42f16801b98ef8ac19b9097df5f439ea
#
_entry.id   42f16801b98ef8ac19b9097df5f439ea
#
_cell.length_a   1.000
_cell.length_b   1.000
_cell.length_c   1.000
_cell.angle_alpha   90.00
_cell.angle_beta   90.00
_cell.angle_gamma   90.00
#
_symmetry.space_group_name_H-M   'P 1'
#
loop_
_entity.id
_entity.type
_entity.pdbx_description
1 polymer ?
#
loop_
_entity_poly.entity_id
_entity_poly.type
_entity_poly.pdbx_seq_one_letter_code
_entity_poly.pdbx_strand_id
1 'polypeptide(L)'
;MIRFNRAIRPFSVMSFDLDDTLYNNHPIIKAAVSAQQNYLNALPRYQEQGPQYWQKCRQLAALQQPELKDNVTQWRKHTLHLALSKLGFTEQEVALHASNAYNAFADARSNIVVSDDVLALLDNLAQHFTLIAITNGNDCNLCILGRFPSCAIAYRCACFDLFHINHTCF
;
A
#
# COMPACT_ATOMS: atom_id res chain seq x y z
N MET A 1 -23.17 -19.93 10.10
CA MET A 1 -24.38 -19.28 10.70
C MET A 1 -23.92 -17.98 11.34
N ILE A 2 -24.45 -16.83 10.89
CA ILE A 2 -24.18 -15.51 11.47
C ILE A 2 -25.06 -15.32 12.70
N ARG A 3 -24.49 -14.92 13.83
CA ARG A 3 -25.24 -14.62 15.07
C ARG A 3 -25.13 -13.12 15.37
N PHE A 4 -26.28 -12.47 15.49
CA PHE A 4 -26.34 -11.09 15.97
C PHE A 4 -26.59 -11.09 17.49
N ASN A 5 -25.68 -10.51 18.25
CA ASN A 5 -25.79 -10.42 19.72
C ASN A 5 -26.62 -9.23 20.19
N ARG A 6 -27.00 -8.33 19.28
CA ARG A 6 -27.83 -7.15 19.53
C ARG A 6 -28.76 -6.91 18.35
N ALA A 7 -29.90 -6.29 18.59
CA ALA A 7 -30.76 -5.81 17.51
C ALA A 7 -30.00 -4.74 16.70
N ILE A 8 -29.92 -4.96 15.38
CA ILE A 8 -29.33 -3.99 14.46
C ILE A 8 -30.38 -2.90 14.23
N ARG A 9 -30.00 -1.65 14.49
CA ARG A 9 -30.82 -0.49 14.12
C ARG A 9 -30.74 -0.30 12.59
N PRO A 10 -31.79 0.24 11.94
CA PRO A 10 -31.70 0.60 10.53
C PRO A 10 -30.52 1.54 10.29
N PHE A 11 -29.76 1.29 9.22
CA PHE A 11 -28.63 2.11 8.80
C PHE A 11 -28.66 2.28 7.28
N SER A 12 -28.09 3.36 6.78
CA SER A 12 -28.05 3.70 5.36
C SER A 12 -26.62 3.78 4.81
N VAL A 13 -25.61 3.64 5.67
CA VAL A 13 -24.19 3.76 5.31
C VAL A 13 -23.45 2.52 5.79
N MET A 14 -22.58 1.99 4.95
CA MET A 14 -21.72 0.85 5.26
C MET A 14 -20.28 1.18 4.88
N SER A 15 -19.34 0.93 5.79
CA SER A 15 -17.92 1.13 5.53
C SER A 15 -17.17 -0.20 5.47
N PHE A 16 -16.17 -0.23 4.59
CA PHE A 16 -15.29 -1.38 4.38
C PHE A 16 -13.84 -0.94 4.47
N ASP A 17 -13.03 -1.75 5.09
CA ASP A 17 -11.59 -1.72 4.89
C ASP A 17 -11.26 -2.40 3.54
N LEU A 18 -10.09 -2.15 2.98
CA LEU A 18 -9.68 -2.66 1.68
C LEU A 18 -8.77 -3.89 1.80
N ASP A 19 -7.60 -3.71 2.41
CA ASP A 19 -6.57 -4.74 2.52
C ASP A 19 -7.09 -5.93 3.35
N ASP A 20 -6.98 -7.15 2.82
CA ASP A 20 -7.46 -8.39 3.45
C ASP A 20 -8.95 -8.41 3.83
N THR A 21 -9.72 -7.43 3.32
CA THR A 21 -11.17 -7.35 3.45
C THR A 21 -11.87 -7.56 2.10
N LEU A 22 -11.56 -6.73 1.10
CA LEU A 22 -12.12 -6.84 -0.24
C LEU A 22 -11.23 -7.66 -1.19
N TYR A 23 -9.98 -7.82 -0.86
CA TYR A 23 -9.02 -8.64 -1.60
C TYR A 23 -7.93 -9.17 -0.68
N ASN A 24 -7.30 -10.28 -1.08
CA ASN A 24 -6.14 -10.82 -0.38
C ASN A 24 -4.90 -9.97 -0.69
N ASN A 25 -4.41 -9.22 0.28
CA ASN A 25 -3.26 -8.32 0.16
C ASN A 25 -1.91 -9.07 0.12
N HIS A 26 -1.84 -10.28 0.69
CA HIS A 26 -0.58 -11.01 0.81
C HIS A 26 0.15 -11.26 -0.52
N PRO A 27 -0.48 -11.79 -1.58
CA PRO A 27 0.20 -11.97 -2.87
C PRO A 27 0.62 -10.65 -3.51
N ILE A 28 -0.13 -9.57 -3.30
CA ILE A 28 0.16 -8.24 -3.85
C ILE A 28 1.41 -7.66 -3.20
N ILE A 29 1.49 -7.69 -1.87
CA ILE A 29 2.70 -7.26 -1.14
C ILE A 29 3.91 -8.10 -1.52
N LYS A 30 3.74 -9.41 -1.66
CA LYS A 30 4.83 -10.30 -2.09
C LYS A 30 5.33 -9.93 -3.49
N ALA A 31 4.44 -9.67 -4.45
CA ALA A 31 4.79 -9.23 -5.79
C ALA A 31 5.51 -7.87 -5.77
N ALA A 32 5.02 -6.92 -4.98
CA ALA A 32 5.63 -5.60 -4.84
C ALA A 32 7.07 -5.67 -4.27
N VAL A 33 7.25 -6.47 -3.21
CA VAL A 33 8.59 -6.70 -2.65
C VAL A 33 9.51 -7.37 -3.67
N SER A 34 9.00 -8.36 -4.42
CA SER A 34 9.78 -9.03 -5.47
C SER A 34 10.18 -8.08 -6.60
N ALA A 35 9.29 -7.19 -7.04
CA ALA A 35 9.58 -6.19 -8.08
C ALA A 35 10.71 -5.25 -7.65
N GLN A 36 10.66 -4.73 -6.42
CA GLN A 36 11.75 -3.94 -5.85
C GLN A 36 13.07 -4.71 -5.81
N GLN A 37 13.05 -5.96 -5.31
CA GLN A 37 14.27 -6.76 -5.21
C GLN A 37 14.85 -7.11 -6.58
N ASN A 38 14.01 -7.39 -7.56
CA ASN A 38 14.46 -7.64 -8.93
C ASN A 38 15.17 -6.43 -9.53
N TYR A 39 14.64 -5.22 -9.31
CA TYR A 39 15.31 -3.98 -9.72
C TYR A 39 16.67 -3.83 -9.03
N LEU A 40 16.73 -4.00 -7.72
CA LEU A 40 17.98 -3.86 -6.96
C LEU A 40 19.00 -4.93 -7.35
N ASN A 41 18.59 -6.16 -7.56
CA ASN A 41 19.47 -7.27 -7.97
C ASN A 41 20.02 -7.11 -9.40
N ALA A 42 19.42 -6.25 -10.23
CA ALA A 42 19.99 -5.87 -11.52
C ALA A 42 21.18 -4.91 -11.40
N LEU A 43 21.41 -4.35 -10.21
CA LEU A 43 22.58 -3.51 -9.93
C LEU A 43 23.75 -4.40 -9.45
N PRO A 44 24.88 -4.47 -10.17
CA PRO A 44 25.97 -5.40 -9.84
C PRO A 44 26.47 -5.25 -8.39
N ARG A 45 26.72 -3.99 -7.94
CA ARG A 45 27.17 -3.71 -6.57
C ARG A 45 26.20 -4.19 -5.48
N TYR A 46 24.90 -4.21 -5.79
CA TYR A 46 23.88 -4.70 -4.86
C TYR A 46 23.82 -6.23 -4.88
N GLN A 47 23.86 -6.83 -6.06
CA GLN A 47 23.81 -8.28 -6.23
C GLN A 47 24.95 -9.01 -5.47
N GLU A 48 26.15 -8.42 -5.46
CA GLU A 48 27.33 -8.94 -4.76
C GLU A 48 27.13 -9.05 -3.23
N GLN A 49 26.18 -8.31 -2.64
CA GLN A 49 25.95 -8.29 -1.18
C GLN A 49 25.19 -9.51 -0.65
N GLY A 50 24.54 -10.25 -1.53
CA GLY A 50 23.76 -11.43 -1.18
C GLY A 50 22.38 -11.14 -0.55
N PRO A 51 21.58 -12.18 -0.30
CA PRO A 51 20.15 -12.07 -0.05
C PRO A 51 19.78 -11.40 1.29
N GLN A 52 20.70 -11.36 2.25
CA GLN A 52 20.43 -10.78 3.59
C GLN A 52 20.71 -9.29 3.66
N TYR A 53 21.30 -8.69 2.62
CA TYR A 53 21.73 -7.30 2.66
C TYR A 53 20.57 -6.33 2.89
N TRP A 54 19.46 -6.51 2.18
CA TRP A 54 18.25 -5.70 2.38
C TRP A 54 17.76 -5.73 3.82
N GLN A 55 17.71 -6.92 4.43
CA GLN A 55 17.23 -7.05 5.81
C GLN A 55 18.16 -6.33 6.80
N LYS A 56 19.48 -6.41 6.60
CA LYS A 56 20.45 -5.67 7.42
C LYS A 56 20.26 -4.15 7.28
N CYS A 57 20.03 -3.65 6.06
CA CYS A 57 19.77 -2.24 5.83
C CYS A 57 18.45 -1.78 6.47
N ARG A 58 17.39 -2.61 6.44
CA ARG A 58 16.12 -2.32 7.11
C ARG A 58 16.29 -2.20 8.63
N GLN A 59 17.05 -3.10 9.24
CA GLN A 59 17.32 -3.06 10.68
C GLN A 59 18.12 -1.80 11.04
N LEU A 60 19.13 -1.44 10.24
CA LEU A 60 19.94 -0.26 10.46
C LEU A 60 19.12 1.03 10.29
N ALA A 61 18.26 1.09 9.28
CA ALA A 61 17.35 2.23 9.07
C ALA A 61 16.39 2.42 10.25
N ALA A 62 15.87 1.33 10.82
CA ALA A 62 15.01 1.37 12.01
C ALA A 62 15.74 1.88 13.26
N LEU A 63 17.05 1.61 13.37
CA LEU A 63 17.88 2.12 14.46
C LEU A 63 18.25 3.61 14.28
N GLN A 64 18.44 4.05 13.05
CA GLN A 64 18.81 5.43 12.75
C GLN A 64 17.63 6.40 12.85
N GLN A 65 16.43 5.97 12.44
CA GLN A 65 15.22 6.80 12.42
C GLN A 65 14.03 6.00 12.96
N PRO A 66 13.99 5.72 14.27
CA PRO A 66 12.92 4.92 14.88
C PRO A 66 11.52 5.54 14.75
N GLU A 67 11.44 6.86 14.55
CA GLU A 67 10.21 7.61 14.31
C GLU A 67 9.53 7.24 12.99
N LEU A 68 10.28 6.71 12.02
CA LEU A 68 9.71 6.30 10.73
C LEU A 68 8.97 4.95 10.78
N LYS A 69 9.02 4.21 11.89
CA LYS A 69 8.38 2.88 11.99
C LYS A 69 6.89 2.90 11.66
N ASP A 70 6.21 4.01 11.98
CA ASP A 70 4.77 4.17 11.76
C ASP A 70 4.46 4.74 10.36
N ASN A 71 5.49 5.13 9.60
CA ASN A 71 5.39 5.57 8.20
C ASN A 71 6.16 4.60 7.29
N VAL A 72 5.51 3.51 6.91
CA VAL A 72 6.11 2.41 6.14
C VAL A 72 6.71 2.90 4.81
N THR A 73 6.08 3.87 4.16
CA THR A 73 6.56 4.46 2.90
C THR A 73 7.87 5.21 3.10
N GLN A 74 7.95 6.11 4.08
CA GLN A 74 9.18 6.86 4.36
C GLN A 74 10.28 5.93 4.86
N TRP A 75 9.96 4.96 5.70
CA TRP A 75 10.93 3.95 6.14
C TRP A 75 11.51 3.15 4.96
N ARG A 76 10.68 2.75 3.99
CA ARG A 76 11.14 2.06 2.77
C ARG A 76 12.07 2.95 1.95
N LYS A 77 11.70 4.22 1.70
CA LYS A 77 12.51 5.19 0.96
C LYS A 77 13.85 5.43 1.66
N HIS A 78 13.84 5.65 2.97
CA HIS A 78 15.05 5.80 3.77
C HIS A 78 15.96 4.56 3.69
N THR A 79 15.38 3.36 3.80
CA THR A 79 16.13 2.10 3.67
C THR A 79 16.78 1.96 2.28
N LEU A 80 16.10 2.35 1.21
CA LEU A 80 16.64 2.33 -0.15
C LEU A 80 17.84 3.28 -0.29
N HIS A 81 17.70 4.52 0.19
CA HIS A 81 18.81 5.47 0.20
C HIS A 81 20.02 4.95 0.98
N LEU A 82 19.79 4.47 2.20
CA LEU A 82 20.84 3.92 3.06
C LEU A 82 21.55 2.74 2.39
N ALA A 83 20.79 1.79 1.81
CA ALA A 83 21.35 0.61 1.17
C ALA A 83 22.27 0.97 -0.01
N LEU A 84 21.82 1.90 -0.86
CA LEU A 84 22.59 2.32 -2.03
C LEU A 84 23.80 3.19 -1.67
N SER A 85 23.65 4.12 -0.72
CA SER A 85 24.78 4.95 -0.24
C SER A 85 25.91 4.09 0.32
N LYS A 86 25.58 3.02 1.06
CA LYS A 86 26.60 2.09 1.63
C LYS A 86 27.37 1.31 0.55
N LEU A 87 26.86 1.23 -0.66
CA LEU A 87 27.50 0.56 -1.80
C LEU A 87 28.39 1.51 -2.63
N GLY A 88 28.57 2.77 -2.17
CA GLY A 88 29.40 3.75 -2.83
C GLY A 88 28.80 4.31 -4.13
N PHE A 89 27.49 4.27 -4.28
CA PHE A 89 26.82 5.03 -5.33
C PHE A 89 26.90 6.53 -5.02
N THR A 90 27.05 7.35 -6.05
CA THR A 90 27.00 8.81 -5.92
C THR A 90 25.61 9.25 -5.47
N GLU A 91 25.48 10.45 -4.93
CA GLU A 91 24.20 10.97 -4.47
C GLU A 91 23.13 10.99 -5.59
N GLN A 92 23.54 11.33 -6.81
CA GLN A 92 22.66 11.31 -7.98
C GLN A 92 22.19 9.87 -8.33
N GLU A 93 23.10 8.90 -8.33
CA GLU A 93 22.80 7.50 -8.56
C GLU A 93 21.88 6.94 -7.46
N VAL A 94 22.16 7.30 -6.20
CA VAL A 94 21.30 6.91 -5.05
C VAL A 94 19.89 7.43 -5.24
N ALA A 95 19.72 8.72 -5.55
CA ALA A 95 18.41 9.33 -5.78
C ALA A 95 17.66 8.63 -6.93
N LEU A 96 18.36 8.40 -8.05
CA LEU A 96 17.78 7.72 -9.23
C LEU A 96 17.35 6.28 -8.90
N HIS A 97 18.28 5.48 -8.37
CA HIS A 97 18.02 4.05 -8.15
C HIS A 97 17.05 3.82 -6.99
N ALA A 98 17.08 4.65 -5.94
CA ALA A 98 16.10 4.58 -4.85
C ALA A 98 14.69 4.90 -5.35
N SER A 99 14.55 5.94 -6.20
CA SER A 99 13.27 6.28 -6.82
C SER A 99 12.76 5.15 -7.71
N ASN A 100 13.59 4.61 -8.60
CA ASN A 100 13.20 3.54 -9.50
C ASN A 100 12.83 2.25 -8.75
N ALA A 101 13.60 1.87 -7.72
CA ALA A 101 13.29 0.71 -6.89
C ALA A 101 11.98 0.89 -6.12
N TYR A 102 11.71 2.12 -5.62
CA TYR A 102 10.45 2.43 -4.97
C TYR A 102 9.28 2.40 -5.96
N ASN A 103 9.44 2.97 -7.15
CA ASN A 103 8.41 2.96 -8.19
C ASN A 103 8.07 1.53 -8.62
N ALA A 104 9.06 0.66 -8.82
CA ALA A 104 8.82 -0.75 -9.10
C ALA A 104 7.97 -1.44 -8.00
N PHE A 105 8.23 -1.09 -6.72
CA PHE A 105 7.38 -1.55 -5.63
C PHE A 105 5.96 -0.99 -5.71
N ALA A 106 5.83 0.33 -5.89
CA ALA A 106 4.55 1.03 -5.91
C ALA A 106 3.65 0.58 -7.06
N ASP A 107 4.22 0.43 -8.27
CA ASP A 107 3.52 -0.05 -9.45
C ASP A 107 2.97 -1.46 -9.25
N ALA A 108 3.81 -2.37 -8.74
CA ALA A 108 3.38 -3.73 -8.44
C ALA A 108 2.35 -3.79 -7.29
N ARG A 109 2.46 -2.89 -6.29
CA ARG A 109 1.50 -2.75 -5.19
C ARG A 109 0.14 -2.26 -5.66
N SER A 110 0.11 -1.48 -6.75
CA SER A 110 -1.11 -0.93 -7.34
C SER A 110 -1.88 -1.95 -8.18
N ASN A 111 -1.28 -3.08 -8.52
CA ASN A 111 -1.91 -4.09 -9.35
C ASN A 111 -2.85 -4.98 -8.53
N ILE A 112 -3.94 -4.38 -8.06
CA ILE A 112 -4.94 -5.03 -7.21
C ILE A 112 -6.05 -5.60 -8.08
N VAL A 113 -6.37 -6.87 -7.86
CA VAL A 113 -7.49 -7.57 -8.50
C VAL A 113 -8.50 -7.95 -7.43
N VAL A 114 -9.71 -7.40 -7.56
CA VAL A 114 -10.88 -7.78 -6.75
C VAL A 114 -11.65 -8.84 -7.51
N SER A 115 -12.09 -9.90 -6.83
CA SER A 115 -12.85 -10.98 -7.47
C SER A 115 -14.25 -10.52 -7.92
N ASP A 116 -14.76 -11.14 -8.99
CA ASP A 116 -16.08 -10.81 -9.52
C ASP A 116 -17.20 -11.01 -8.49
N ASP A 117 -17.05 -11.99 -7.60
CA ASP A 117 -18.02 -12.24 -6.51
C ASP A 117 -18.08 -11.05 -5.52
N VAL A 118 -16.92 -10.47 -5.18
CA VAL A 118 -16.86 -9.29 -4.31
C VAL A 118 -17.42 -8.06 -5.03
N LEU A 119 -17.13 -7.90 -6.32
CA LEU A 119 -17.69 -6.82 -7.14
C LEU A 119 -19.22 -6.92 -7.18
N ALA A 120 -19.78 -8.10 -7.48
CA ALA A 120 -21.21 -8.32 -7.51
C ALA A 120 -21.89 -8.10 -6.14
N LEU A 121 -21.22 -8.47 -5.05
CA LEU A 121 -21.70 -8.17 -3.70
C LEU A 121 -21.77 -6.67 -3.43
N LEU A 122 -20.72 -5.92 -3.79
CA LEU A 122 -20.68 -4.47 -3.59
C LEU A 122 -21.72 -3.76 -4.44
N ASP A 123 -21.93 -4.18 -5.69
CA ASP A 123 -22.98 -3.65 -6.57
C ASP A 123 -24.38 -3.88 -5.98
N ASN A 124 -24.63 -5.05 -5.40
CA ASN A 124 -25.90 -5.35 -4.73
C ASN A 124 -26.09 -4.47 -3.49
N LEU A 125 -25.05 -4.33 -2.66
CA LEU A 125 -25.11 -3.50 -1.46
C LEU A 125 -25.29 -2.01 -1.79
N ALA A 126 -24.69 -1.52 -2.87
CA ALA A 126 -24.81 -0.13 -3.32
C ALA A 126 -26.26 0.26 -3.71
N GLN A 127 -27.11 -0.71 -4.04
CA GLN A 127 -28.54 -0.46 -4.30
C GLN A 127 -29.32 -0.10 -3.02
N HIS A 128 -28.79 -0.44 -1.86
CA HIS A 128 -29.49 -0.28 -0.58
C HIS A 128 -28.76 0.62 0.40
N PHE A 129 -27.45 0.79 0.25
CA PHE A 129 -26.59 1.51 1.20
C PHE A 129 -25.62 2.45 0.47
N THR A 130 -25.30 3.55 1.12
CA THR A 130 -24.10 4.33 0.72
C THR A 130 -22.85 3.56 1.18
N LEU A 131 -21.98 3.22 0.24
CA LEU A 131 -20.75 2.48 0.53
C LEU A 131 -19.58 3.45 0.70
N ILE A 132 -18.76 3.23 1.73
CA ILE A 132 -17.56 4.02 2.03
C ILE A 132 -16.38 3.06 2.18
N ALA A 133 -15.32 3.26 1.39
CA ALA A 133 -14.06 2.58 1.61
C ALA A 133 -13.20 3.40 2.58
N ILE A 134 -12.69 2.75 3.63
CA ILE A 134 -11.78 3.35 4.61
C ILE A 134 -10.47 2.58 4.52
N THR A 135 -9.38 3.27 4.22
CA THR A 135 -8.05 2.66 4.16
C THR A 135 -7.04 3.48 4.93
N ASN A 136 -6.10 2.81 5.58
CA ASN A 136 -4.92 3.42 6.22
C ASN A 136 -3.67 3.34 5.34
N GLY A 137 -3.81 2.96 4.07
CA GLY A 137 -2.73 2.93 3.09
C GLY A 137 -2.22 4.35 2.78
N ASN A 138 -0.90 4.48 2.66
CA ASN A 138 -0.26 5.75 2.31
C ASN A 138 -0.26 6.04 0.81
N ASP A 139 -0.65 5.09 -0.02
CA ASP A 139 -0.62 5.21 -1.47
C ASP A 139 -2.02 5.54 -2.00
N CYS A 140 -2.12 6.69 -2.68
CA CYS A 140 -3.33 7.17 -3.34
C CYS A 140 -3.67 6.37 -4.62
N ASN A 141 -3.47 5.05 -4.60
CA ASN A 141 -3.83 4.22 -5.75
C ASN A 141 -5.34 3.92 -5.75
N LEU A 142 -6.08 4.99 -5.96
CA LEU A 142 -7.53 5.04 -6.14
C LEU A 142 -8.03 4.28 -7.38
N CYS A 143 -7.15 3.69 -8.18
CA CYS A 143 -7.52 2.96 -9.40
C CYS A 143 -8.46 1.78 -9.18
N ILE A 144 -8.51 1.22 -7.96
CA ILE A 144 -9.47 0.15 -7.61
C ILE A 144 -10.90 0.68 -7.68
N LEU A 145 -11.10 1.94 -7.36
CA LEU A 145 -12.41 2.53 -7.12
C LEU A 145 -12.99 3.21 -8.36
N GLY A 146 -12.22 3.38 -9.43
CA GLY A 146 -12.75 3.68 -10.76
C GLY A 146 -13.70 2.61 -11.29
N ARG A 147 -13.73 1.43 -10.65
CA ARG A 147 -14.73 0.38 -10.89
C ARG A 147 -15.97 0.48 -10.00
N PHE A 148 -16.00 1.40 -9.02
CA PHE A 148 -17.11 1.59 -8.10
C PHE A 148 -17.65 3.01 -8.16
N PRO A 149 -18.44 3.39 -9.19
CA PRO A 149 -18.95 4.75 -9.35
C PRO A 149 -19.85 5.22 -8.20
N SER A 150 -20.33 4.29 -7.37
CA SER A 150 -21.22 4.58 -6.24
C SER A 150 -20.54 4.58 -4.87
N CYS A 151 -19.20 4.43 -4.81
CA CYS A 151 -18.48 4.36 -3.55
C CYS A 151 -17.72 5.66 -3.27
N ALA A 152 -18.05 6.32 -2.16
CA ALA A 152 -17.22 7.41 -1.63
C ALA A 152 -16.02 6.84 -0.89
N ILE A 153 -14.85 7.48 -1.04
CA ILE A 153 -13.61 7.02 -0.41
C ILE A 153 -13.25 7.96 0.71
N ALA A 154 -13.09 7.40 1.90
CA ALA A 154 -12.44 8.05 3.02
C ALA A 154 -11.10 7.36 3.28
N TYR A 155 -9.98 8.09 3.21
CA TYR A 155 -8.68 7.56 3.61
C TYR A 155 -8.12 8.36 4.77
N ARG A 156 -7.45 7.66 5.68
CA ARG A 156 -6.69 8.28 6.76
C ARG A 156 -5.27 8.46 6.25
N CYS A 157 -4.86 9.70 5.98
CA CYS A 157 -3.46 10.02 5.77
C CYS A 157 -2.74 9.93 7.12
N ALA A 158 -1.70 9.10 7.22
CA ALA A 158 -0.90 8.95 8.44
C ALA A 158 -0.21 10.26 8.88
N CYS A 159 -0.18 11.28 8.01
CA CYS A 159 0.46 12.57 8.29
C CYS A 159 -0.49 13.63 8.88
N PHE A 160 -1.82 13.40 8.85
CA PHE A 160 -2.81 14.35 9.38
C PHE A 160 -4.02 13.57 9.90
N ASP A 161 -4.51 13.93 11.08
CA ASP A 161 -5.78 13.42 11.67
C ASP A 161 -7.04 13.83 10.89
N LEU A 162 -6.92 14.14 9.61
CA LEU A 162 -7.98 14.60 8.74
C LEU A 162 -8.46 13.47 7.83
N PHE A 163 -9.75 13.15 7.94
CA PHE A 163 -10.45 12.34 6.95
C PHE A 163 -10.70 13.18 5.70
N HIS A 164 -10.13 12.79 4.56
CA HIS A 164 -10.50 13.35 3.27
C HIS A 164 -11.58 12.47 2.63
N ILE A 165 -12.73 13.03 2.39
CA ILE A 165 -13.80 12.40 1.61
C ILE A 165 -13.68 12.97 0.19
N ASN A 166 -13.27 12.16 -0.77
CA ASN A 166 -13.25 12.56 -2.17
C ASN A 166 -14.55 12.13 -2.84
N HIS A 167 -15.37 13.11 -3.21
CA HIS A 167 -16.68 12.90 -3.84
C HIS A 167 -16.64 12.78 -5.37
N THR A 168 -15.47 12.83 -6.00
CA THR A 168 -15.40 12.90 -7.47
C THR A 168 -14.38 11.93 -8.03
N CYS A 169 -14.86 10.78 -8.47
CA CYS A 169 -14.33 10.14 -9.66
C CYS A 169 -15.34 10.40 -10.78
N PHE A 170 -15.07 11.38 -11.65
CA PHE A 170 -15.67 11.49 -12.97
C PHE A 170 -14.78 10.74 -13.96
#